data_b9bb8399aaf19738f331705f8ce178e4
#
_entry.id   b9bb8399aaf19738f331705f8ce178e4
#
_cell.length_a   1.000
_cell.length_b   1.000
_cell.length_c   1.000
_cell.angle_alpha   90.00
_cell.angle_beta   90.00
_cell.angle_gamma   90.00
#
_symmetry.space_group_name_H-M   'P 1'
#
loop_
_entity.id
_entity.type
_entity.pdbx_description
1 polymer ?
#
loop_
_entity_poly.entity_id
_entity_poly.type
_entity_poly.pdbx_seq_one_letter_code
_entity_poly.pdbx_strand_id
1 'polypeptide(L)'
;MKIEYIDTGSVVPACHDDGSGASGLALEARELRRDIVTTLHHVGGGHYGGSLSVIDLLLVLYRRCLRVDPAQPRHPLRDRLILSKGHAAVALYAMLRRMRYFDAPLAGYASFDSVLEGHPDMTRVPGVDFSSGSLGQGLSVGIGMALALRGVGPAVWVVLGDGECQEGQVWEAAMLAAACKLDNLHVVVDCNRFQEWGWAPTAAEPHPLPVPDMADKWRAFGWHVIQCAGHDYDGLLSAFQDARVPRGRPCVILAQTSKGKGVPLVEAAPWRFHCETVNSTEHAQIMEDLA
;
A
#
# COMPACT_ATOMS: atom_id res chain seq x y z
N MET A 1 0.04 30.96 13.92
CA MET A 1 0.86 30.04 14.70
C MET A 1 2.17 29.87 13.97
N LYS A 2 3.26 30.48 14.48
CA LYS A 2 4.60 30.33 13.87
C LYS A 2 5.05 28.92 14.20
N ILE A 3 5.28 28.09 13.17
CA ILE A 3 5.99 26.82 13.32
C ILE A 3 7.40 27.21 13.72
N GLU A 4 7.78 26.95 14.97
CA GLU A 4 9.16 27.10 15.42
C GLU A 4 10.04 26.22 14.52
N TYR A 5 11.19 26.78 14.14
CA TYR A 5 12.16 26.14 13.26
C TYR A 5 12.47 24.71 13.75
N ILE A 6 12.06 23.73 12.98
CA ILE A 6 12.50 22.34 13.17
C ILE A 6 14.00 22.36 12.84
N ASP A 7 14.82 21.97 13.80
CA ASP A 7 16.25 21.77 13.59
C ASP A 7 16.44 20.78 12.42
N THR A 8 16.90 21.28 11.28
CA THR A 8 17.13 20.52 10.07
C THR A 8 18.45 19.72 10.11
N GLY A 9 19.06 19.59 11.26
CA GLY A 9 20.41 19.03 11.45
C GLY A 9 20.56 17.53 11.13
N SER A 10 19.47 16.75 10.99
CA SER A 10 19.53 15.36 10.57
C SER A 10 18.78 15.16 9.25
N VAL A 11 19.53 14.95 8.18
CA VAL A 11 18.96 14.54 6.89
C VAL A 11 18.46 13.11 7.04
N VAL A 12 17.15 12.88 6.87
CA VAL A 12 16.61 11.53 6.73
C VAL A 12 17.25 10.91 5.48
N PRO A 13 17.91 9.73 5.58
CA PRO A 13 18.55 9.13 4.43
C PRO A 13 17.58 8.98 3.26
N ALA A 14 18.03 9.26 2.05
CA ALA A 14 17.29 8.89 0.86
C ALA A 14 17.22 7.36 0.81
N CYS A 15 16.05 6.81 0.60
CA CYS A 15 15.65 5.41 0.49
C CYS A 15 16.69 4.34 0.91
N HIS A 16 16.22 3.24 1.48
CA HIS A 16 17.05 2.08 1.86
C HIS A 16 17.40 1.23 0.62
N ASP A 17 18.08 1.83 -0.35
CA ASP A 17 18.59 1.09 -1.50
C ASP A 17 19.78 0.22 -1.05
N ASP A 18 19.57 -1.10 -1.06
CA ASP A 18 20.61 -2.10 -0.76
C ASP A 18 21.43 -2.48 -1.99
N GLY A 19 21.22 -1.81 -3.13
CA GLY A 19 21.87 -2.10 -4.41
C GLY A 19 21.34 -3.37 -5.10
N SER A 20 20.35 -4.05 -4.53
CA SER A 20 19.71 -5.19 -5.19
C SER A 20 18.90 -4.71 -6.40
N GLY A 21 19.14 -5.30 -7.58
CA GLY A 21 18.34 -5.05 -8.77
C GLY A 21 16.94 -5.68 -8.68
N ALA A 22 16.20 -5.66 -9.78
CA ALA A 22 14.87 -6.25 -9.88
C ALA A 22 14.80 -7.70 -9.38
N SER A 23 15.85 -8.50 -9.61
CA SER A 23 15.93 -9.89 -9.11
C SER A 23 15.99 -9.98 -7.60
N GLY A 24 16.69 -9.06 -6.92
CA GLY A 24 16.73 -9.00 -5.46
C GLY A 24 15.39 -8.61 -4.86
N LEU A 25 14.71 -7.63 -5.46
CA LEU A 25 13.36 -7.25 -5.06
C LEU A 25 12.36 -8.41 -5.26
N ALA A 26 12.47 -9.16 -6.35
CA ALA A 26 11.61 -10.32 -6.60
C ALA A 26 11.80 -11.41 -5.54
N LEU A 27 13.04 -11.66 -5.11
CA LEU A 27 13.34 -12.61 -4.04
C LEU A 27 12.74 -12.12 -2.71
N GLU A 28 12.98 -10.87 -2.35
CA GLU A 28 12.44 -10.29 -1.12
C GLU A 28 10.89 -10.29 -1.11
N ALA A 29 10.26 -9.98 -2.24
CA ALA A 29 8.81 -10.03 -2.37
C ALA A 29 8.25 -11.45 -2.17
N ARG A 30 8.97 -12.48 -2.63
CA ARG A 30 8.61 -13.87 -2.40
C ARG A 30 8.68 -14.23 -0.92
N GLU A 31 9.74 -13.82 -0.22
CA GLU A 31 9.85 -14.03 1.23
C GLU A 31 8.72 -13.31 1.99
N LEU A 32 8.41 -12.06 1.63
CA LEU A 32 7.30 -11.31 2.23
C LEU A 32 5.95 -12.01 1.98
N ARG A 33 5.72 -12.60 0.80
CA ARG A 33 4.53 -13.43 0.54
C ARG A 33 4.46 -14.66 1.44
N ARG A 34 5.60 -15.32 1.67
CA ARG A 34 5.68 -16.45 2.63
C ARG A 34 5.29 -15.98 4.03
N ASP A 35 5.82 -14.85 4.48
CA ASP A 35 5.50 -14.28 5.79
C ASP A 35 3.99 -13.97 5.91
N ILE A 36 3.38 -13.36 4.87
CA ILE A 36 1.95 -13.05 4.81
C ILE A 36 1.11 -14.32 4.90
N VAL A 37 1.39 -15.31 4.04
CA VAL A 37 0.60 -16.56 3.96
C VAL A 37 0.72 -17.34 5.26
N THR A 38 1.93 -17.48 5.81
CA THR A 38 2.17 -18.18 7.07
C THR A 38 1.43 -17.49 8.22
N THR A 39 1.46 -16.16 8.27
CA THR A 39 0.78 -15.37 9.31
C THR A 39 -0.73 -15.57 9.23
N LEU A 40 -1.32 -15.41 8.06
CA LEU A 40 -2.78 -15.55 7.87
C LEU A 40 -3.24 -16.98 8.12
N HIS A 41 -2.47 -18.00 7.71
CA HIS A 41 -2.78 -19.38 8.02
C HIS A 41 -2.75 -19.67 9.53
N HIS A 42 -1.74 -19.12 10.24
CA HIS A 42 -1.58 -19.31 11.68
C HIS A 42 -2.78 -18.76 12.48
N VAL A 43 -3.32 -17.62 12.06
CA VAL A 43 -4.47 -16.97 12.75
C VAL A 43 -5.84 -17.46 12.25
N GLY A 44 -5.87 -18.42 11.34
CA GLY A 44 -7.11 -19.05 10.88
C GLY A 44 -7.76 -18.37 9.68
N GLY A 45 -7.10 -17.43 9.02
CA GLY A 45 -7.57 -16.78 7.80
C GLY A 45 -7.36 -15.28 7.75
N GLY A 46 -7.85 -14.66 6.68
CA GLY A 46 -7.80 -13.20 6.49
C GLY A 46 -7.72 -12.78 5.03
N HIS A 47 -7.23 -11.57 4.80
CA HIS A 47 -7.24 -10.90 3.49
C HIS A 47 -6.02 -11.28 2.63
N TYR A 48 -5.97 -12.53 2.13
CA TYR A 48 -4.87 -13.02 1.29
C TYR A 48 -4.70 -12.20 0.02
N GLY A 49 -5.77 -12.10 -0.79
CA GLY A 49 -5.70 -11.55 -2.14
C GLY A 49 -5.20 -10.11 -2.17
N GLY A 50 -5.77 -9.25 -1.34
CA GLY A 50 -5.42 -7.83 -1.26
C GLY A 50 -4.05 -7.55 -0.62
N SER A 51 -3.56 -8.45 0.25
CA SER A 51 -2.23 -8.37 0.87
C SER A 51 -1.14 -8.81 -0.11
N LEU A 52 -1.42 -9.85 -0.90
CA LEU A 52 -0.48 -10.36 -1.90
C LEU A 52 -0.38 -9.46 -3.14
N SER A 53 -1.45 -8.71 -3.50
CA SER A 53 -1.38 -7.76 -4.61
C SER A 53 -0.54 -6.53 -4.26
N VAL A 54 -0.66 -6.01 -3.04
CA VAL A 54 -0.06 -4.72 -2.64
C VAL A 54 1.41 -4.83 -2.24
N ILE A 55 1.92 -6.03 -1.95
CA ILE A 55 3.26 -6.17 -1.35
C ILE A 55 4.39 -5.67 -2.24
N ASP A 56 4.31 -5.84 -3.57
CA ASP A 56 5.31 -5.31 -4.50
C ASP A 56 5.34 -3.77 -4.48
N LEU A 57 4.16 -3.15 -4.39
CA LEU A 57 4.03 -1.69 -4.29
C LEU A 57 4.69 -1.17 -3.01
N LEU A 58 4.40 -1.82 -1.87
CA LEU A 58 5.00 -1.47 -0.58
C LEU A 58 6.50 -1.69 -0.59
N LEU A 59 6.97 -2.81 -1.15
CA LEU A 59 8.39 -3.14 -1.24
C LEU A 59 9.17 -2.06 -1.99
N VAL A 60 8.72 -1.68 -3.20
CA VAL A 60 9.40 -0.65 -3.99
C VAL A 60 9.32 0.72 -3.31
N LEU A 61 8.18 1.06 -2.69
CA LEU A 61 8.05 2.30 -1.91
C LEU A 61 9.09 2.35 -0.78
N TYR A 62 9.14 1.34 0.09
CA TYR A 62 10.05 1.34 1.23
C TYR A 62 11.52 1.21 0.85
N ARG A 63 11.86 0.41 -0.16
CA ARG A 63 13.25 0.17 -0.57
C ARG A 63 13.82 1.23 -1.48
N ARG A 64 12.99 1.94 -2.27
CA ARG A 64 13.48 2.78 -3.37
C ARG A 64 12.95 4.22 -3.38
N CYS A 65 11.89 4.50 -2.63
CA CYS A 65 11.21 5.79 -2.76
C CYS A 65 11.10 6.58 -1.47
N LEU A 66 10.66 5.95 -0.39
CA LEU A 66 10.38 6.66 0.85
C LEU A 66 11.68 7.10 1.55
N ARG A 67 11.71 8.36 1.97
CA ARG A 67 12.72 8.88 2.89
C ARG A 67 12.25 8.62 4.31
N VAL A 68 12.65 7.48 4.86
CA VAL A 68 12.27 7.02 6.20
C VAL A 68 13.48 6.41 6.89
N ASP A 69 13.48 6.46 8.23
CA ASP A 69 14.49 5.80 9.06
C ASP A 69 13.77 4.98 10.14
N PRO A 70 13.87 3.65 10.10
CA PRO A 70 13.27 2.79 11.12
C PRO A 70 13.74 3.08 12.54
N ALA A 71 14.98 3.56 12.71
CA ALA A 71 15.50 3.96 14.01
C ALA A 71 14.87 5.26 14.53
N GLN A 72 14.27 6.05 13.62
CA GLN A 72 13.60 7.32 13.95
C GLN A 72 12.19 7.37 13.37
N PRO A 73 11.28 6.45 13.75
CA PRO A 73 9.95 6.30 13.13
C PRO A 73 9.05 7.52 13.27
N ARG A 74 9.39 8.45 14.17
CA ARG A 74 8.65 9.70 14.40
C ARG A 74 9.36 10.95 13.89
N HIS A 75 10.45 10.79 13.11
CA HIS A 75 11.21 11.94 12.60
C HIS A 75 10.26 12.89 11.81
N PRO A 76 10.25 14.21 12.12
CA PRO A 76 9.26 15.13 11.53
C PRO A 76 9.44 15.31 10.02
N LEU A 77 10.67 15.19 9.51
CA LEU A 77 11.01 15.40 8.11
C LEU A 77 11.03 14.11 7.27
N ARG A 78 10.56 12.96 7.80
CA ARG A 78 10.39 11.75 7.01
C ARG A 78 9.17 11.85 6.08
N ASP A 79 9.16 11.08 5.01
CA ASP A 79 7.94 10.88 4.23
C ASP A 79 6.86 10.16 5.06
N ARG A 80 5.62 10.24 4.63
CA ARG A 80 4.46 9.59 5.25
C ARG A 80 3.89 8.55 4.30
N LEU A 81 3.51 7.40 4.84
CA LEU A 81 2.78 6.37 4.10
C LEU A 81 1.49 5.99 4.82
N ILE A 82 0.37 6.16 4.14
CA ILE A 82 -0.95 5.72 4.58
C ILE A 82 -1.37 4.51 3.75
N LEU A 83 -1.51 3.35 4.38
CA LEU A 83 -2.21 2.22 3.79
C LEU A 83 -3.71 2.38 4.03
N SER A 84 -4.43 3.02 3.10
CA SER A 84 -5.87 3.31 3.24
C SER A 84 -6.71 2.04 3.16
N LYS A 85 -6.36 1.08 2.27
CA LYS A 85 -6.91 -0.27 2.25
C LYS A 85 -6.44 -1.08 3.47
N GLY A 86 -6.92 -0.70 4.65
CA GLY A 86 -6.45 -1.20 5.95
C GLY A 86 -6.58 -2.71 6.16
N HIS A 87 -7.45 -3.38 5.41
CA HIS A 87 -7.58 -4.83 5.42
C HIS A 87 -6.32 -5.58 4.95
N ALA A 88 -5.39 -4.90 4.25
CA ALA A 88 -4.09 -5.44 3.89
C ALA A 88 -3.00 -5.19 4.96
N ALA A 89 -3.39 -4.97 6.23
CA ALA A 89 -2.49 -4.67 7.34
C ALA A 89 -1.32 -5.65 7.47
N VAL A 90 -1.57 -6.95 7.28
CA VAL A 90 -0.53 -7.98 7.37
C VAL A 90 0.62 -7.74 6.40
N ALA A 91 0.34 -7.23 5.18
CA ALA A 91 1.37 -6.87 4.21
C ALA A 91 2.21 -5.68 4.69
N LEU A 92 1.57 -4.65 5.26
CA LEU A 92 2.28 -3.52 5.86
C LEU A 92 3.14 -3.96 7.04
N TYR A 93 2.62 -4.81 7.92
CA TYR A 93 3.38 -5.30 9.08
C TYR A 93 4.56 -6.18 8.66
N ALA A 94 4.39 -7.05 7.66
CA ALA A 94 5.49 -7.83 7.10
C ALA A 94 6.60 -6.91 6.57
N MET A 95 6.22 -5.86 5.83
CA MET A 95 7.16 -4.87 5.31
C MET A 95 7.85 -4.07 6.43
N LEU A 96 7.09 -3.53 7.40
CA LEU A 96 7.65 -2.76 8.52
C LEU A 96 8.60 -3.60 9.38
N ARG A 97 8.24 -4.85 9.65
CA ARG A 97 9.12 -5.80 10.34
C ARG A 97 10.39 -6.07 9.55
N ARG A 98 10.30 -6.29 8.24
CA ARG A 98 11.44 -6.45 7.31
C ARG A 98 12.35 -5.21 7.32
N MET A 99 11.78 -4.03 7.44
CA MET A 99 12.49 -2.76 7.59
C MET A 99 13.02 -2.52 9.02
N ARG A 100 12.74 -3.41 9.98
CA ARG A 100 13.15 -3.31 11.40
C ARG A 100 12.54 -2.14 12.18
N TYR A 101 11.30 -1.79 11.88
CA TYR A 101 10.54 -0.85 12.71
C TYR A 101 10.16 -1.45 14.06
N PHE A 102 10.03 -2.78 14.13
CA PHE A 102 9.73 -3.53 15.34
C PHE A 102 10.20 -5.00 15.18
N ASP A 103 10.32 -5.71 16.31
CA ASP A 103 10.77 -7.12 16.37
C ASP A 103 9.65 -8.10 16.75
N ALA A 104 8.42 -7.60 17.03
CA ALA A 104 7.30 -8.47 17.38
C ALA A 104 7.05 -9.53 16.30
N PRO A 105 6.79 -10.80 16.70
CA PRO A 105 6.54 -11.86 15.73
C PRO A 105 5.20 -11.65 15.00
N LEU A 106 5.18 -11.84 13.68
CA LEU A 106 3.96 -11.73 12.88
C LEU A 106 2.89 -12.76 13.29
N ALA A 107 3.27 -13.89 13.90
CA ALA A 107 2.34 -14.87 14.44
C ALA A 107 1.37 -14.30 15.49
N GLY A 108 1.69 -13.14 16.08
CA GLY A 108 0.77 -12.42 16.97
C GLY A 108 -0.29 -11.59 16.24
N TYR A 109 -0.29 -11.53 14.91
CA TYR A 109 -1.27 -10.76 14.13
C TYR A 109 -2.71 -11.10 14.55
N ALA A 110 -3.53 -10.05 14.73
CA ALA A 110 -4.94 -10.13 15.11
C ALA A 110 -5.26 -10.94 16.38
N SER A 111 -4.26 -11.25 17.24
CA SER A 111 -4.51 -11.86 18.53
C SER A 111 -4.81 -10.80 19.60
N PHE A 112 -5.54 -11.19 20.64
CA PHE A 112 -6.13 -10.29 21.64
C PHE A 112 -5.11 -9.34 22.31
N ASP A 113 -3.93 -9.85 22.67
CA ASP A 113 -2.89 -9.06 23.35
C ASP A 113 -1.82 -8.49 22.40
N SER A 114 -2.02 -8.61 21.09
CA SER A 114 -1.05 -8.16 20.11
C SER A 114 -1.13 -6.66 19.85
N VAL A 115 0.01 -6.07 19.52
CA VAL A 115 0.06 -4.72 18.95
C VAL A 115 -0.26 -4.73 17.44
N LEU A 116 -0.20 -5.92 16.79
CA LEU A 116 -0.46 -6.12 15.37
C LEU A 116 -1.94 -6.44 15.16
N GLU A 117 -2.78 -5.41 15.27
CA GLU A 117 -4.22 -5.53 15.07
C GLU A 117 -4.57 -5.96 13.64
N GLY A 118 -5.80 -6.44 13.42
CA GLY A 118 -6.31 -6.79 12.09
C GLY A 118 -6.35 -5.63 11.10
N HIS A 119 -6.29 -4.39 11.59
CA HIS A 119 -6.12 -3.16 10.81
C HIS A 119 -4.98 -2.33 11.43
N PRO A 120 -4.30 -1.46 10.64
CA PRO A 120 -3.18 -0.67 11.17
C PRO A 120 -3.61 0.27 12.30
N ASP A 121 -2.81 0.30 13.38
CA ASP A 121 -2.98 1.25 14.48
C ASP A 121 -1.70 2.08 14.67
N MET A 122 -1.80 3.39 14.35
CA MET A 122 -0.69 4.35 14.44
C MET A 122 -0.24 4.63 15.89
N THR A 123 -1.06 4.30 16.88
CA THR A 123 -0.73 4.51 18.28
C THR A 123 0.10 3.37 18.86
N ARG A 124 0.05 2.19 18.23
CA ARG A 124 0.67 0.95 18.73
C ARG A 124 1.86 0.46 17.90
N VAL A 125 1.84 0.70 16.56
CA VAL A 125 2.86 0.14 15.65
C VAL A 125 3.74 1.25 15.09
N PRO A 126 5.06 1.26 15.40
CA PRO A 126 6.00 2.21 14.81
C PRO A 126 6.03 2.10 13.28
N GLY A 127 6.00 3.24 12.60
CA GLY A 127 6.00 3.29 11.13
C GLY A 127 4.60 3.30 10.50
N VAL A 128 3.54 3.08 11.27
CA VAL A 128 2.15 3.29 10.83
C VAL A 128 1.79 4.76 11.00
N ASP A 129 1.37 5.42 9.92
CA ASP A 129 1.05 6.85 9.91
C ASP A 129 -0.43 7.17 10.10
N PHE A 130 -1.31 6.20 9.93
CA PHE A 130 -2.75 6.35 10.10
C PHE A 130 -3.41 5.03 10.49
N SER A 131 -4.29 5.07 11.48
CA SER A 131 -5.14 3.94 11.87
C SER A 131 -6.28 3.81 10.87
N SER A 132 -6.09 2.96 9.85
CA SER A 132 -7.05 2.75 8.76
C SER A 132 -7.93 1.52 9.01
N GLY A 133 -9.00 1.38 8.22
CA GLY A 133 -9.98 0.29 8.33
C GLY A 133 -11.28 0.68 7.65
N SER A 134 -11.84 1.84 7.97
CA SER A 134 -12.94 2.43 7.21
C SER A 134 -12.40 2.93 5.86
N LEU A 135 -12.87 2.34 4.76
CA LEU A 135 -12.40 2.65 3.41
C LEU A 135 -12.70 4.10 3.01
N GLY A 136 -11.87 4.65 2.14
CA GLY A 136 -12.00 6.01 1.61
C GLY A 136 -11.45 7.12 2.52
N GLN A 137 -11.16 6.85 3.82
CA GLN A 137 -10.75 7.88 4.77
C GLN A 137 -9.28 8.30 4.59
N GLY A 138 -8.41 7.37 4.20
CA GLY A 138 -6.96 7.61 4.16
C GLY A 138 -6.54 8.75 3.25
N LEU A 139 -7.24 8.98 2.13
CA LEU A 139 -6.91 10.08 1.22
C LEU A 139 -7.18 11.45 1.86
N SER A 140 -8.30 11.61 2.56
CA SER A 140 -8.62 12.87 3.27
C SER A 140 -7.60 13.18 4.37
N VAL A 141 -7.17 12.17 5.11
CA VAL A 141 -6.11 12.32 6.12
C VAL A 141 -4.77 12.68 5.44
N GLY A 142 -4.45 12.01 4.33
CA GLY A 142 -3.26 12.32 3.52
C GLY A 142 -3.23 13.77 3.04
N ILE A 143 -4.38 14.34 2.65
CA ILE A 143 -4.50 15.76 2.29
C ILE A 143 -4.13 16.66 3.48
N GLY A 144 -4.66 16.36 4.67
CA GLY A 144 -4.33 17.11 5.89
C GLY A 144 -2.83 17.10 6.17
N MET A 145 -2.20 15.93 6.07
CA MET A 145 -0.74 15.79 6.22
C MET A 145 0.03 16.55 5.13
N ALA A 146 -0.38 16.45 3.86
CA ALA A 146 0.26 17.13 2.75
C ALA A 146 0.17 18.66 2.86
N LEU A 147 -0.96 19.19 3.32
CA LEU A 147 -1.13 20.61 3.63
C LEU A 147 -0.18 21.06 4.74
N ALA A 148 -0.08 20.29 5.82
CA ALA A 148 0.81 20.62 6.95
C ALA A 148 2.30 20.55 6.56
N LEU A 149 2.66 19.68 5.62
CA LEU A 149 4.05 19.45 5.17
C LEU A 149 4.41 20.24 3.90
N ARG A 150 3.49 21.05 3.36
CA ARG A 150 3.74 21.85 2.15
C ARG A 150 4.92 22.80 2.34
N GLY A 151 5.89 22.75 1.43
CA GLY A 151 7.09 23.57 1.49
C GLY A 151 8.11 23.16 2.56
N VAL A 152 7.83 22.09 3.32
CA VAL A 152 8.75 21.55 4.33
C VAL A 152 9.67 20.46 3.76
N GLY A 153 9.22 19.77 2.69
CA GLY A 153 10.03 18.79 1.96
C GLY A 153 9.55 17.34 1.99
N PRO A 154 8.89 16.83 3.06
CA PRO A 154 8.34 15.48 3.04
C PRO A 154 7.22 15.29 2.03
N ALA A 155 7.18 14.09 1.42
CA ALA A 155 6.08 13.64 0.61
C ALA A 155 5.08 12.81 1.44
N VAL A 156 3.82 12.82 1.01
CA VAL A 156 2.76 11.98 1.57
C VAL A 156 2.30 11.00 0.49
N TRP A 157 2.35 9.72 0.82
CA TRP A 157 1.94 8.62 -0.03
C TRP A 157 0.69 7.96 0.55
N VAL A 158 -0.32 7.73 -0.28
CA VAL A 158 -1.55 7.04 0.12
C VAL A 158 -1.79 5.87 -0.80
N VAL A 159 -1.90 4.66 -0.25
CA VAL A 159 -2.19 3.44 -1.00
C VAL A 159 -3.66 3.11 -0.85
N LEU A 160 -4.39 3.19 -1.95
CA LEU A 160 -5.82 2.87 -2.07
C LEU A 160 -6.02 1.51 -2.75
N GLY A 161 -7.16 0.88 -2.54
CA GLY A 161 -7.68 -0.17 -3.40
C GLY A 161 -8.56 0.40 -4.51
N ASP A 162 -8.67 -0.30 -5.65
CA ASP A 162 -9.58 0.10 -6.72
C ASP A 162 -11.05 0.00 -6.31
N GLY A 163 -11.43 -1.04 -5.52
CA GLY A 163 -12.76 -1.14 -4.91
C GLY A 163 -13.03 -0.03 -3.89
N GLU A 164 -12.01 0.38 -3.14
CA GLU A 164 -12.09 1.51 -2.21
C GLU A 164 -12.42 2.83 -2.93
N CYS A 165 -12.00 2.99 -4.18
CA CYS A 165 -12.32 4.16 -4.99
C CYS A 165 -13.81 4.28 -5.36
N GLN A 166 -14.67 3.34 -4.97
CA GLN A 166 -16.13 3.49 -5.03
C GLN A 166 -16.67 4.38 -3.91
N GLU A 167 -15.91 4.60 -2.83
CA GLU A 167 -16.30 5.51 -1.77
C GLU A 167 -16.34 6.96 -2.26
N GLY A 168 -17.48 7.65 -2.04
CA GLY A 168 -17.66 9.06 -2.44
C GLY A 168 -16.59 9.98 -1.86
N GLN A 169 -16.16 9.70 -0.62
CA GLN A 169 -15.11 10.45 0.08
C GLN A 169 -13.78 10.50 -0.69
N VAL A 170 -13.43 9.46 -1.46
CA VAL A 170 -12.21 9.47 -2.30
C VAL A 170 -12.30 10.59 -3.34
N TRP A 171 -13.45 10.77 -3.96
CA TRP A 171 -13.65 11.79 -5.01
C TRP A 171 -13.79 13.20 -4.44
N GLU A 172 -14.43 13.35 -3.27
CA GLU A 172 -14.44 14.62 -2.53
C GLU A 172 -13.03 15.06 -2.17
N ALA A 173 -12.22 14.13 -1.66
CA ALA A 173 -10.81 14.36 -1.36
C ALA A 173 -10.00 14.67 -2.63
N ALA A 174 -10.25 13.97 -3.73
CA ALA A 174 -9.56 14.20 -5.01
C ALA A 174 -9.79 15.63 -5.52
N MET A 175 -11.01 16.15 -5.44
CA MET A 175 -11.34 17.54 -5.80
C MET A 175 -10.56 18.54 -4.93
N LEU A 176 -10.55 18.33 -3.61
CA LEU A 176 -9.85 19.22 -2.67
C LEU A 176 -8.34 19.23 -2.90
N ALA A 177 -7.72 18.06 -3.08
CA ALA A 177 -6.28 17.95 -3.33
C ALA A 177 -5.84 18.72 -4.58
N ALA A 178 -6.61 18.61 -5.67
CA ALA A 178 -6.36 19.33 -6.91
C ALA A 178 -6.55 20.83 -6.75
N ALA A 179 -7.64 21.27 -6.12
CA ALA A 179 -7.91 22.68 -5.81
C ALA A 179 -6.78 23.29 -4.97
N CYS A 180 -6.25 22.52 -4.02
CA CYS A 180 -5.12 22.93 -3.18
C CYS A 180 -3.77 22.77 -3.87
N LYS A 181 -3.68 22.21 -5.08
CA LYS A 181 -2.43 22.00 -5.83
C LYS A 181 -1.36 21.27 -5.01
N LEU A 182 -1.73 20.15 -4.38
CA LEU A 182 -0.85 19.39 -3.48
C LEU A 182 0.12 18.52 -4.28
N ASP A 183 1.22 19.06 -4.74
CA ASP A 183 2.24 18.34 -5.49
C ASP A 183 3.21 17.51 -4.62
N ASN A 184 3.06 17.56 -3.31
CA ASN A 184 3.69 16.67 -2.34
C ASN A 184 2.78 15.50 -1.91
N LEU A 185 1.60 15.33 -2.54
CA LEU A 185 0.67 14.22 -2.33
C LEU A 185 0.71 13.28 -3.51
N HIS A 186 1.01 12.01 -3.23
CA HIS A 186 1.07 10.94 -4.20
C HIS A 186 0.12 9.81 -3.78
N VAL A 187 -0.73 9.38 -4.70
CA VAL A 187 -1.64 8.26 -4.50
C VAL A 187 -1.18 7.08 -5.34
N VAL A 188 -1.23 5.88 -4.78
CA VAL A 188 -1.04 4.62 -5.50
C VAL A 188 -2.32 3.83 -5.38
N VAL A 189 -2.96 3.51 -6.49
CA VAL A 189 -4.14 2.64 -6.51
C VAL A 189 -3.69 1.23 -6.88
N ASP A 190 -3.91 0.28 -5.99
CA ASP A 190 -3.77 -1.16 -6.24
C ASP A 190 -4.95 -1.62 -7.10
N CYS A 191 -4.76 -1.58 -8.42
CA CYS A 191 -5.78 -1.93 -9.41
C CYS A 191 -5.80 -3.45 -9.63
N ASN A 192 -6.16 -4.20 -8.60
CA ASN A 192 -6.23 -5.66 -8.65
C ASN A 192 -7.53 -6.21 -9.25
N ARG A 193 -8.48 -5.32 -9.60
CA ARG A 193 -9.73 -5.57 -10.31
C ARG A 193 -10.81 -6.30 -9.50
N PHE A 194 -10.60 -6.55 -8.20
CA PHE A 194 -11.53 -7.27 -7.35
C PHE A 194 -11.75 -6.54 -6.04
N GLN A 195 -12.99 -6.51 -5.59
CA GLN A 195 -13.41 -6.04 -4.27
C GLN A 195 -13.95 -7.20 -3.43
N GLU A 196 -14.52 -6.94 -2.26
CA GLU A 196 -15.12 -7.96 -1.39
C GLU A 196 -16.25 -8.70 -2.10
N TRP A 197 -17.09 -7.97 -2.81
CA TRP A 197 -18.12 -8.56 -3.64
C TRP A 197 -17.50 -9.20 -4.87
N GLY A 198 -17.84 -10.46 -5.08
CA GLY A 198 -17.38 -11.16 -6.27
C GLY A 198 -17.99 -12.53 -6.32
N TRP A 199 -18.55 -12.86 -7.45
CA TRP A 199 -18.84 -14.23 -7.87
C TRP A 199 -17.85 -14.63 -8.96
N ALA A 200 -17.68 -15.91 -9.15
CA ALA A 200 -16.84 -16.37 -10.23
C ALA A 200 -17.34 -15.80 -11.57
N PRO A 201 -16.49 -15.13 -12.35
CA PRO A 201 -16.88 -14.60 -13.63
C PRO A 201 -17.24 -15.73 -14.60
N THR A 202 -18.25 -15.49 -15.43
CA THR A 202 -18.62 -16.38 -16.53
C THR A 202 -18.46 -15.66 -17.86
N ALA A 203 -18.52 -16.39 -18.98
CA ALA A 203 -18.48 -15.76 -20.31
C ALA A 203 -19.68 -14.82 -20.54
N ALA A 204 -20.83 -15.10 -19.91
CA ALA A 204 -22.04 -14.29 -20.01
C ALA A 204 -22.05 -13.10 -19.02
N GLU A 205 -21.39 -13.28 -17.85
CA GLU A 205 -21.33 -12.29 -16.80
C GLU A 205 -19.86 -12.12 -16.37
N PRO A 206 -19.07 -11.33 -17.10
CA PRO A 206 -17.69 -11.02 -16.73
C PRO A 206 -17.68 -10.17 -15.45
N HIS A 207 -16.66 -10.38 -14.61
CA HIS A 207 -16.52 -9.62 -13.37
C HIS A 207 -16.32 -8.12 -13.71
N PRO A 208 -17.23 -7.23 -13.29
CA PRO A 208 -17.10 -5.81 -13.59
C PRO A 208 -15.89 -5.20 -12.88
N LEU A 209 -15.27 -4.21 -13.51
CA LEU A 209 -14.25 -3.41 -12.84
C LEU A 209 -14.90 -2.59 -11.72
N PRO A 210 -14.26 -2.48 -10.54
CA PRO A 210 -14.78 -1.68 -9.44
C PRO A 210 -15.07 -0.23 -9.85
N VAL A 211 -14.14 0.39 -10.56
CA VAL A 211 -14.31 1.75 -11.12
C VAL A 211 -13.85 1.74 -12.58
N PRO A 212 -14.76 1.64 -13.55
CA PRO A 212 -14.42 1.78 -14.97
C PRO A 212 -13.83 3.16 -15.28
N ASP A 213 -12.95 3.24 -16.28
CA ASP A 213 -12.36 4.50 -16.78
C ASP A 213 -11.69 5.33 -15.66
N MET A 214 -11.08 4.65 -14.69
CA MET A 214 -10.51 5.27 -13.50
C MET A 214 -9.49 6.37 -13.85
N ALA A 215 -8.66 6.14 -14.87
CA ALA A 215 -7.66 7.11 -15.31
C ALA A 215 -8.30 8.44 -15.75
N ASP A 216 -9.39 8.36 -16.50
CA ASP A 216 -10.08 9.55 -17.01
C ASP A 216 -10.82 10.29 -15.89
N LYS A 217 -11.36 9.57 -14.91
CA LYS A 217 -11.95 10.17 -13.72
C LYS A 217 -10.91 10.97 -12.93
N TRP A 218 -9.75 10.39 -12.63
CA TRP A 218 -8.69 11.11 -11.93
C TRP A 218 -8.18 12.33 -12.72
N ARG A 219 -8.04 12.21 -14.07
CA ARG A 219 -7.68 13.35 -14.93
C ARG A 219 -8.71 14.45 -14.88
N ALA A 220 -10.01 14.10 -14.91
CA ALA A 220 -11.10 15.05 -14.83
C ALA A 220 -11.11 15.84 -13.51
N PHE A 221 -10.63 15.24 -12.42
CA PHE A 221 -10.43 15.93 -11.15
C PHE A 221 -9.11 16.73 -11.08
N GLY A 222 -8.33 16.82 -12.17
CA GLY A 222 -7.14 17.67 -12.25
C GLY A 222 -5.84 17.01 -11.77
N TRP A 223 -5.82 15.69 -11.56
CA TRP A 223 -4.64 14.94 -11.14
C TRP A 223 -3.69 14.65 -12.31
N HIS A 224 -2.38 14.57 -12.00
CA HIS A 224 -1.44 13.90 -12.88
C HIS A 224 -1.62 12.38 -12.72
N VAL A 225 -1.82 11.67 -13.84
CA VAL A 225 -2.12 10.23 -13.84
C VAL A 225 -1.01 9.47 -14.51
N ILE A 226 -0.41 8.54 -13.80
CA ILE A 226 0.58 7.57 -14.29
C ILE A 226 -0.10 6.19 -14.29
N GLN A 227 0.19 5.36 -15.27
CA GLN A 227 -0.24 3.97 -15.30
C GLN A 227 0.99 3.07 -15.47
N CYS A 228 1.07 2.01 -14.68
CA CYS A 228 2.18 1.06 -14.75
C CYS A 228 1.73 -0.37 -14.45
N ALA A 229 2.56 -1.35 -14.83
CA ALA A 229 2.42 -2.73 -14.38
C ALA A 229 2.85 -2.82 -12.91
N GLY A 230 1.93 -3.21 -12.03
CA GLY A 230 2.13 -3.18 -10.57
C GLY A 230 3.06 -4.27 -10.01
N HIS A 231 3.59 -5.15 -10.88
CA HIS A 231 4.53 -6.21 -10.53
C HIS A 231 5.83 -6.15 -11.34
N ASP A 232 6.01 -5.07 -12.13
CA ASP A 232 7.25 -4.74 -12.81
C ASP A 232 8.04 -3.74 -11.95
N TYR A 233 9.12 -4.18 -11.32
CA TYR A 233 9.87 -3.37 -10.36
C TYR A 233 10.53 -2.16 -10.99
N ASP A 234 11.03 -2.27 -12.22
CA ASP A 234 11.65 -1.15 -12.94
C ASP A 234 10.58 -0.14 -13.38
N GLY A 235 9.44 -0.64 -13.86
CA GLY A 235 8.28 0.18 -14.19
C GLY A 235 7.69 0.89 -12.97
N LEU A 236 7.59 0.21 -11.82
CA LEU A 236 7.17 0.82 -10.56
C LEU A 236 8.13 1.91 -10.10
N LEU A 237 9.44 1.62 -10.12
CA LEU A 237 10.45 2.60 -9.74
C LEU A 237 10.37 3.85 -10.61
N SER A 238 10.27 3.68 -11.93
CA SER A 238 10.10 4.78 -12.88
C SER A 238 8.84 5.60 -12.58
N ALA A 239 7.69 4.93 -12.32
CA ALA A 239 6.43 5.60 -12.00
C ALA A 239 6.52 6.39 -10.68
N PHE A 240 7.16 5.84 -9.65
CA PHE A 240 7.32 6.51 -8.37
C PHE A 240 8.28 7.69 -8.43
N GLN A 241 9.35 7.58 -9.23
CA GLN A 241 10.26 8.69 -9.49
C GLN A 241 9.57 9.82 -10.27
N ASP A 242 8.79 9.49 -11.29
CA ASP A 242 8.01 10.46 -12.06
C ASP A 242 6.96 11.18 -11.20
N ALA A 243 6.31 10.45 -10.28
CA ALA A 243 5.34 11.02 -9.35
C ALA A 243 5.95 12.13 -8.47
N ARG A 244 7.22 12.01 -8.10
CA ARG A 244 7.94 12.99 -7.26
C ARG A 244 8.32 14.28 -8.01
N VAL A 245 8.20 14.33 -9.33
CA VAL A 245 8.50 15.55 -10.09
C VAL A 245 7.40 16.59 -9.79
N PRO A 246 7.75 17.76 -9.22
CA PRO A 246 6.76 18.78 -8.88
C PRO A 246 6.05 19.30 -10.14
N ARG A 247 4.71 19.31 -10.11
CA ARG A 247 3.86 19.74 -11.23
C ARG A 247 2.79 20.76 -10.82
N GLY A 248 2.83 21.23 -9.57
CA GLY A 248 1.78 22.10 -9.01
C GLY A 248 0.40 21.43 -8.96
N ARG A 249 0.35 20.08 -8.92
CA ARG A 249 -0.86 19.28 -8.79
C ARG A 249 -0.54 17.90 -8.21
N PRO A 250 -1.49 17.25 -7.53
CA PRO A 250 -1.28 15.90 -6.99
C PRO A 250 -1.11 14.87 -8.09
N CYS A 251 -0.44 13.74 -7.75
CA CYS A 251 -0.19 12.64 -8.66
C CYS A 251 -0.90 11.36 -8.18
N VAL A 252 -1.50 10.62 -9.11
CA VAL A 252 -2.01 9.27 -8.88
C VAL A 252 -1.34 8.27 -9.82
N ILE A 253 -0.90 7.15 -9.26
CA ILE A 253 -0.34 6.00 -9.97
C ILE A 253 -1.37 4.88 -9.94
N LEU A 254 -1.86 4.49 -11.09
CA LEU A 254 -2.75 3.34 -11.26
C LEU A 254 -1.88 2.12 -11.56
N ALA A 255 -1.55 1.37 -10.51
CA ALA A 255 -0.71 0.18 -10.62
C ALA A 255 -1.58 -1.03 -10.95
N GLN A 256 -1.44 -1.57 -12.17
CA GLN A 256 -2.17 -2.76 -12.61
C GLN A 256 -1.56 -3.99 -11.93
N THR A 257 -2.26 -4.54 -10.96
CA THR A 257 -1.85 -5.67 -10.14
C THR A 257 -2.73 -6.90 -10.38
N SER A 258 -2.31 -8.03 -9.81
CA SER A 258 -3.09 -9.26 -9.77
C SER A 258 -3.44 -9.58 -8.32
N LYS A 259 -4.74 -9.74 -8.01
CA LYS A 259 -5.16 -10.16 -6.67
C LYS A 259 -4.64 -11.57 -6.38
N GLY A 260 -3.85 -11.70 -5.31
CA GLY A 260 -3.21 -12.97 -4.97
C GLY A 260 -1.86 -13.23 -5.62
N LYS A 261 -1.21 -12.21 -6.18
CA LYS A 261 0.06 -12.32 -6.92
C LYS A 261 1.10 -13.22 -6.27
N GLY A 262 1.63 -14.16 -7.06
CA GLY A 262 2.67 -15.09 -6.68
C GLY A 262 2.16 -16.33 -5.93
N VAL A 263 0.83 -16.48 -5.76
CA VAL A 263 0.19 -17.64 -5.17
C VAL A 263 -0.85 -18.19 -6.15
N PRO A 264 -0.51 -19.20 -6.96
CA PRO A 264 -1.36 -19.72 -8.04
C PRO A 264 -2.78 -20.08 -7.61
N LEU A 265 -2.93 -20.66 -6.41
CA LEU A 265 -4.23 -20.99 -5.84
C LEU A 265 -5.12 -19.75 -5.66
N VAL A 266 -4.54 -18.63 -5.24
CA VAL A 266 -5.27 -17.38 -5.01
C VAL A 266 -5.51 -16.64 -6.33
N GLU A 267 -4.52 -16.62 -7.23
CA GLU A 267 -4.66 -16.02 -8.57
C GLU A 267 -5.72 -16.70 -9.41
N ALA A 268 -5.91 -18.02 -9.26
CA ALA A 268 -6.92 -18.78 -9.98
C ALA A 268 -8.36 -18.50 -9.51
N ALA A 269 -8.56 -18.05 -8.26
CA ALA A 269 -9.86 -17.77 -7.67
C ALA A 269 -9.87 -16.48 -6.83
N PRO A 270 -9.50 -15.33 -7.40
CA PRO A 270 -9.29 -14.09 -6.64
C PRO A 270 -10.57 -13.58 -5.94
N TRP A 271 -11.75 -13.93 -6.44
CA TRP A 271 -13.03 -13.59 -5.82
C TRP A 271 -13.26 -14.33 -4.49
N ARG A 272 -12.73 -15.56 -4.33
CA ARG A 272 -12.80 -16.34 -3.10
C ARG A 272 -11.92 -15.75 -2.00
N PHE A 273 -10.72 -15.29 -2.36
CA PHE A 273 -9.66 -14.92 -1.41
C PHE A 273 -9.65 -13.44 -1.01
N HIS A 274 -10.83 -12.82 -0.94
CA HIS A 274 -10.88 -11.48 -0.33
C HIS A 274 -10.63 -11.58 1.19
N CYS A 275 -11.46 -12.36 1.89
CA CYS A 275 -11.27 -12.73 3.30
C CYS A 275 -11.62 -14.21 3.45
N GLU A 276 -10.64 -15.09 3.60
CA GLU A 276 -10.83 -16.52 3.49
C GLU A 276 -9.87 -17.28 4.41
N THR A 277 -10.18 -18.55 4.63
CA THR A 277 -9.32 -19.51 5.30
C THR A 277 -8.65 -20.43 4.28
N VAL A 278 -7.37 -20.70 4.50
CA VAL A 278 -6.58 -21.67 3.72
C VAL A 278 -6.34 -22.89 4.62
N ASN A 279 -6.76 -24.07 4.18
CA ASN A 279 -6.54 -25.31 4.93
C ASN A 279 -5.06 -25.75 4.88
N SER A 280 -4.69 -26.73 5.71
CA SER A 280 -3.28 -27.16 5.82
C SER A 280 -2.70 -27.73 4.52
N THR A 281 -3.52 -28.39 3.68
CA THR A 281 -3.09 -28.93 2.37
C THR A 281 -2.85 -27.79 1.38
N GLU A 282 -3.78 -26.85 1.30
CA GLU A 282 -3.65 -25.63 0.48
C GLU A 282 -2.44 -24.81 0.94
N HIS A 283 -2.24 -24.65 2.26
CA HIS A 283 -1.07 -23.95 2.80
C HIS A 283 0.24 -24.62 2.40
N ALA A 284 0.34 -25.96 2.55
CA ALA A 284 1.53 -26.69 2.15
C ALA A 284 1.87 -26.48 0.66
N GLN A 285 0.86 -26.54 -0.21
CA GLN A 285 1.02 -26.29 -1.64
C GLN A 285 1.51 -24.87 -1.91
N ILE A 286 0.91 -23.84 -1.27
CA ILE A 286 1.32 -22.45 -1.43
C ILE A 286 2.78 -22.27 -0.99
N MET A 287 3.18 -22.91 0.12
CA MET A 287 4.55 -22.80 0.61
C MET A 287 5.56 -23.48 -0.32
N GLU A 288 5.16 -24.52 -1.03
CA GLU A 288 5.95 -25.16 -2.09
C GLU A 288 6.06 -24.25 -3.32
N ASP A 289 4.95 -23.66 -3.77
CA ASP A 289 4.94 -22.69 -4.89
C ASP A 289 5.81 -21.46 -4.62
N LEU A 290 5.96 -21.07 -3.36
CA LEU A 290 6.80 -19.95 -2.91
C LEU A 290 8.23 -20.38 -2.53
N ALA A 291 8.62 -21.61 -2.68
CA ALA A 291 10.00 -22.08 -2.40
C ALA A 291 10.95 -21.64 -3.51
#